data_cf1af26919d6d8504de2499c893301da
#
_entry.id   cf1af26919d6d8504de2499c893301da
#
_cell.length_a   1.000
_cell.length_b   1.000
_cell.length_c   1.000
_cell.angle_alpha   90.00
_cell.angle_beta   90.00
_cell.angle_gamma   90.00
#
_symmetry.space_group_name_H-M   'P 1'
#
loop_
_entity.id
_entity.type
_entity.pdbx_description
1 polymer ?
#
loop_
_entity_poly.entity_id
_entity_poly.type
_entity_poly.pdbx_seq_one_letter_code
_entity_poly.pdbx_strand_id
1 'polypeptide(L)'
;MIRLNNIVVKFGDFTALHDINVHVKEGEFFTFLGPSGCGKTTTLRTITGFIEPAEGQVFVRDRDITHVPIEDRNIGIVFQSYALFPTMTVYDNIAFGLRVKKMKKAEVDEKVRAIAKKVDLSDEQLKKAVSQLSGGQQQRVAIARALVTEPAIICLDEPLSNLDAKLRVEMRN
;
A
#
# COMPACT_ATOMS: atom_id res chain seq x y z
N MET A 1 8.52 10.69 6.49
CA MET A 1 9.93 10.28 6.50
C MET A 1 10.06 8.85 6.99
N ILE A 2 10.74 8.00 6.21
CA ILE A 2 11.07 6.61 6.56
C ILE A 2 12.58 6.49 6.66
N ARG A 3 13.07 5.71 7.61
CA ARG A 3 14.48 5.38 7.73
C ARG A 3 14.63 3.90 8.05
N LEU A 4 15.41 3.20 7.24
CA LEU A 4 15.86 1.83 7.44
C LEU A 4 17.34 1.87 7.83
N ASN A 5 17.69 1.27 8.94
CA ASN A 5 19.06 1.20 9.43
C ASN A 5 19.49 -0.26 9.51
N ASN A 6 20.48 -0.64 8.70
CA ASN A 6 21.14 -1.95 8.72
C ASN A 6 20.16 -3.14 8.69
N ILE A 7 19.11 -3.04 7.86
CA ILE A 7 18.08 -4.08 7.77
C ILE A 7 18.63 -5.34 7.15
N VAL A 8 18.50 -6.44 7.88
CA VAL A 8 18.77 -7.81 7.43
C VAL A 8 17.49 -8.62 7.54
N VAL A 9 17.11 -9.30 6.45
CA VAL A 9 15.97 -10.23 6.44
C VAL A 9 16.45 -11.62 6.05
N LYS A 10 16.09 -12.61 6.88
CA LYS A 10 16.44 -14.03 6.69
C LYS A 10 15.20 -14.89 6.59
N PHE A 11 15.22 -15.89 5.72
CA PHE A 11 14.23 -16.96 5.60
C PHE A 11 14.95 -18.30 5.75
N GLY A 12 14.95 -18.84 6.96
CA GLY A 12 15.83 -19.97 7.30
C GLY A 12 17.29 -19.60 7.09
N ASP A 13 18.02 -20.37 6.29
CA ASP A 13 19.43 -20.13 5.98
C ASP A 13 19.64 -19.11 4.84
N PHE A 14 18.56 -18.71 4.16
CA PHE A 14 18.64 -17.74 3.07
C PHE A 14 18.51 -16.32 3.56
N THR A 15 19.49 -15.47 3.28
CA THR A 15 19.44 -14.03 3.56
C THR A 15 18.91 -13.29 2.34
N ALA A 16 17.71 -12.73 2.46
CA ALA A 16 17.02 -12.01 1.39
C ALA A 16 17.41 -10.53 1.29
N LEU A 17 17.70 -9.90 2.42
CA LEU A 17 18.20 -8.52 2.48
C LEU A 17 19.48 -8.49 3.33
N HIS A 18 20.50 -7.82 2.79
CA HIS A 18 21.80 -7.67 3.43
C HIS A 18 22.06 -6.19 3.70
N ASP A 19 22.05 -5.78 4.97
CA ASP A 19 22.45 -4.44 5.43
C ASP A 19 21.80 -3.28 4.62
N ILE A 20 20.47 -3.32 4.46
CA ILE A 20 19.75 -2.30 3.71
C ILE A 20 19.62 -1.03 4.54
N ASN A 21 20.12 0.07 3.99
CA ASN A 21 20.05 1.40 4.54
C ASN A 21 19.30 2.32 3.56
N VAL A 22 18.18 2.92 4.00
CA VAL A 22 17.33 3.79 3.20
C VAL A 22 16.87 4.98 4.03
N HIS A 23 16.85 6.14 3.44
CA HIS A 23 16.29 7.34 4.04
C HIS A 23 15.41 8.07 3.03
N VAL A 24 14.09 8.12 3.30
CA VAL A 24 13.09 8.83 2.50
C VAL A 24 12.57 10.00 3.32
N LYS A 25 12.61 11.20 2.76
CA LYS A 25 12.16 12.44 3.41
C LYS A 25 10.64 12.55 3.38
N GLU A 26 10.08 13.42 4.19
CA GLU A 26 8.65 13.74 4.17
C GLU A 26 8.28 14.43 2.85
N GLY A 27 7.18 13.98 2.21
CA GLY A 27 6.75 14.48 0.91
C GLY A 27 7.57 13.97 -0.28
N GLU A 28 8.57 13.12 -0.07
CA GLU A 28 9.38 12.56 -1.14
C GLU A 28 8.68 11.39 -1.80
N PHE A 29 8.75 11.35 -3.15
CA PHE A 29 8.42 10.17 -3.95
C PHE A 29 9.69 9.35 -4.17
N PHE A 30 9.74 8.16 -3.59
CA PHE A 30 10.90 7.27 -3.64
C PHE A 30 10.58 5.96 -4.36
N THR A 31 11.47 5.52 -5.24
CA THR A 31 11.28 4.29 -6.02
C THR A 31 12.46 3.34 -5.86
N PHE A 32 12.16 2.09 -5.51
CA PHE A 32 13.13 0.99 -5.60
C PHE A 32 13.22 0.51 -7.04
N LEU A 33 14.40 0.59 -7.64
CA LEU A 33 14.68 0.07 -8.98
C LEU A 33 15.58 -1.16 -8.89
N GLY A 34 15.34 -2.14 -9.76
CA GLY A 34 16.16 -3.35 -9.83
C GLY A 34 15.41 -4.53 -10.47
N PRO A 35 16.13 -5.61 -10.83
CA PRO A 35 15.55 -6.80 -11.43
C PRO A 35 14.59 -7.51 -10.47
N SER A 36 13.83 -8.48 -11.00
CA SER A 36 13.01 -9.36 -10.16
C SER A 36 13.89 -10.12 -9.18
N GLY A 37 13.44 -10.27 -7.94
CA GLY A 37 14.19 -10.98 -6.89
C GLY A 37 15.25 -10.17 -6.15
N CYS A 38 15.48 -8.88 -6.48
CA CYS A 38 16.48 -8.05 -5.79
C CYS A 38 16.02 -7.50 -4.42
N GLY A 39 14.91 -7.98 -3.86
CA GLY A 39 14.48 -7.62 -2.50
C GLY A 39 13.51 -6.44 -2.39
N LYS A 40 13.03 -5.83 -3.49
CA LYS A 40 12.09 -4.67 -3.45
C LYS A 40 10.84 -4.95 -2.62
N THR A 41 10.11 -5.99 -2.96
CA THR A 41 8.90 -6.44 -2.24
C THR A 41 9.21 -6.81 -0.80
N THR A 42 10.34 -7.47 -0.54
CA THR A 42 10.78 -7.81 0.81
C THR A 42 11.01 -6.55 1.65
N THR A 43 11.68 -5.54 1.08
CA THR A 43 11.90 -4.25 1.75
C THR A 43 10.59 -3.54 2.05
N LEU A 44 9.65 -3.46 1.08
CA LEU A 44 8.33 -2.88 1.29
C LEU A 44 7.53 -3.62 2.38
N ARG A 45 7.58 -4.95 2.39
CA ARG A 45 6.93 -5.79 3.41
C ARG A 45 7.55 -5.61 4.79
N THR A 46 8.85 -5.36 4.87
CA THR A 46 9.53 -5.03 6.14
C THR A 46 9.08 -3.66 6.66
N ILE A 47 9.00 -2.64 5.79
CA ILE A 47 8.49 -1.30 6.16
C ILE A 47 7.06 -1.41 6.68
N THR A 48 6.20 -2.16 6.00
CA THR A 48 4.78 -2.29 6.34
C THR A 48 4.50 -3.25 7.50
N GLY A 49 5.49 -4.07 7.92
CA GLY A 49 5.37 -4.98 9.06
C GLY A 49 4.89 -6.39 8.72
N PHE A 50 4.78 -6.75 7.43
CA PHE A 50 4.49 -8.13 7.01
C PHE A 50 5.69 -9.06 7.19
N ILE A 51 6.89 -8.50 7.26
CA ILE A 51 8.14 -9.22 7.52
C ILE A 51 8.87 -8.50 8.63
N GLU A 52 9.23 -9.24 9.67
CA GLU A 52 10.07 -8.73 10.74
C GLU A 52 11.55 -8.91 10.33
N PRO A 53 12.39 -7.88 10.44
CA PRO A 53 13.80 -8.01 10.13
C PRO A 53 14.52 -8.83 11.21
N ALA A 54 15.50 -9.64 10.80
CA ALA A 54 16.35 -10.36 11.73
C ALA A 54 17.32 -9.43 12.48
N GLU A 55 17.74 -8.33 11.80
CA GLU A 55 18.63 -7.32 12.34
C GLU A 55 18.23 -5.94 11.76
N GLY A 56 18.62 -4.88 12.48
CA GLY A 56 18.35 -3.51 12.07
C GLY A 56 17.05 -2.93 12.59
N GLN A 57 16.72 -1.71 12.16
CA GLN A 57 15.59 -0.96 12.71
C GLN A 57 14.86 -0.19 11.60
N VAL A 58 13.53 -0.12 11.74
CA VAL A 58 12.63 0.65 10.86
C VAL A 58 12.06 1.83 11.65
N PHE A 59 12.26 3.05 11.13
CA PHE A 59 11.71 4.25 11.73
C PHE A 59 10.72 4.95 10.80
N VAL A 60 9.64 5.46 11.39
CA VAL A 60 8.76 6.44 10.75
C VAL A 60 8.84 7.73 11.56
N ARG A 61 9.34 8.80 10.93
CA ARG A 61 9.81 10.01 11.63
C ARG A 61 10.87 9.61 12.67
N ASP A 62 10.65 9.91 13.94
CA ASP A 62 11.56 9.57 15.04
C ASP A 62 11.08 8.37 15.88
N ARG A 63 9.97 7.73 15.48
CA ARG A 63 9.43 6.54 16.15
C ARG A 63 10.01 5.27 15.53
N ASP A 64 10.63 4.43 16.35
CA ASP A 64 10.96 3.05 15.98
C ASP A 64 9.65 2.24 15.86
N ILE A 65 9.46 1.64 14.68
CA ILE A 65 8.29 0.82 14.37
C ILE A 65 8.66 -0.62 14.04
N THR A 66 9.90 -1.04 14.31
CA THR A 66 10.43 -2.35 13.93
C THR A 66 9.51 -3.49 14.39
N HIS A 67 9.06 -3.45 15.65
CA HIS A 67 8.20 -4.46 16.26
C HIS A 67 6.74 -3.99 16.45
N VAL A 68 6.37 -2.86 15.83
CA VAL A 68 4.99 -2.37 15.89
C VAL A 68 4.10 -3.20 14.97
N PRO A 69 2.94 -3.71 15.43
CA PRO A 69 1.98 -4.42 14.60
C PRO A 69 1.55 -3.63 13.38
N ILE A 70 1.19 -4.33 12.28
CA ILE A 70 0.84 -3.71 10.98
C ILE A 70 -0.26 -2.67 11.12
N GLU A 71 -1.32 -2.98 11.89
CA GLU A 71 -2.49 -2.13 12.13
C GLU A 71 -2.14 -0.80 12.81
N ASP A 72 -1.05 -0.76 13.57
CA ASP A 72 -0.62 0.41 14.35
C ASP A 72 0.46 1.25 13.65
N ARG A 73 0.98 0.80 12.50
CA ARG A 73 2.02 1.52 11.74
C ARG A 73 1.51 2.73 10.98
N ASN A 74 0.20 2.82 10.74
CA ASN A 74 -0.43 3.87 9.92
C ASN A 74 0.21 4.02 8.51
N ILE A 75 0.52 2.90 7.89
CA ILE A 75 1.10 2.79 6.54
C ILE A 75 0.08 2.12 5.63
N GLY A 76 -0.25 2.75 4.51
CA GLY A 76 -1.06 2.14 3.46
C GLY A 76 -0.20 1.28 2.54
N ILE A 77 -0.75 0.17 2.05
CA ILE A 77 -0.08 -0.67 1.05
C ILE A 77 -1.04 -1.00 -0.10
N VAL A 78 -0.51 -0.96 -1.32
CA VAL A 78 -1.15 -1.48 -2.53
C VAL A 78 -0.28 -2.61 -3.05
N PHE A 79 -0.81 -3.83 -3.03
CA PHE A 79 -0.13 -5.02 -3.53
C PHE A 79 -0.20 -5.11 -5.05
N GLN A 80 0.74 -5.81 -5.66
CA GLN A 80 0.78 -6.10 -7.10
C GLN A 80 -0.51 -6.78 -7.59
N SER A 81 -1.10 -7.68 -6.79
CA SER A 81 -2.36 -8.37 -7.08
C SER A 81 -3.61 -7.57 -6.67
N TYR A 82 -3.43 -6.31 -6.21
CA TYR A 82 -4.46 -5.46 -5.62
C TYR A 82 -5.07 -5.99 -4.31
N ALA A 83 -5.06 -7.29 -4.07
CA ALA A 83 -5.59 -7.97 -2.88
C ALA A 83 -6.98 -7.46 -2.45
N LEU A 84 -7.87 -7.24 -3.41
CA LEU A 84 -9.26 -6.84 -3.15
C LEU A 84 -10.06 -8.01 -2.58
N PHE A 85 -11.03 -7.71 -1.72
CA PHE A 85 -11.94 -8.69 -1.18
C PHE A 85 -13.00 -9.04 -2.26
N PRO A 86 -12.97 -10.26 -2.84
CA PRO A 86 -13.76 -10.58 -4.03
C PRO A 86 -15.27 -10.67 -3.75
N THR A 87 -15.64 -10.95 -2.50
CA THR A 87 -17.04 -11.08 -2.05
C THR A 87 -17.67 -9.74 -1.65
N MET A 88 -16.90 -8.67 -1.63
CA MET A 88 -17.34 -7.34 -1.25
C MET A 88 -17.59 -6.46 -2.47
N THR A 89 -18.47 -5.47 -2.31
CA THR A 89 -18.62 -4.40 -3.30
C THR A 89 -17.38 -3.51 -3.34
N VAL A 90 -17.26 -2.68 -4.36
CA VAL A 90 -16.23 -1.63 -4.43
C VAL A 90 -16.30 -0.71 -3.22
N TYR A 91 -17.52 -0.25 -2.87
CA TYR A 91 -17.75 0.56 -1.69
C TYR A 91 -17.24 -0.12 -0.42
N ASP A 92 -17.59 -1.39 -0.21
CA ASP A 92 -17.21 -2.12 1.01
C ASP A 92 -15.70 -2.36 1.09
N ASN A 93 -15.04 -2.60 -0.06
CA ASN A 93 -13.58 -2.68 -0.12
C ASN A 93 -12.93 -1.38 0.36
N ILE A 94 -13.38 -0.22 -0.13
CA ILE A 94 -12.85 1.08 0.26
C ILE A 94 -13.18 1.37 1.73
N ALA A 95 -14.41 1.11 2.18
CA ALA A 95 -14.89 1.38 3.53
C ALA A 95 -14.24 0.50 4.60
N PHE A 96 -13.61 -0.62 4.22
CA PHE A 96 -13.17 -1.67 5.15
C PHE A 96 -12.31 -1.12 6.29
N GLY A 97 -11.23 -0.41 5.99
CA GLY A 97 -10.31 0.13 7.00
C GLY A 97 -10.97 1.14 7.95
N LEU A 98 -11.92 1.95 7.43
CA LEU A 98 -12.67 2.91 8.24
C LEU A 98 -13.62 2.20 9.23
N ARG A 99 -14.24 1.10 8.78
CA ARG A 99 -15.10 0.27 9.65
C ARG A 99 -14.31 -0.45 10.73
N VAL A 100 -13.11 -0.94 10.41
CA VAL A 100 -12.19 -1.52 11.40
C VAL A 100 -11.82 -0.48 12.48
N LYS A 101 -11.62 0.78 12.08
CA LYS A 101 -11.42 1.91 13.00
C LYS A 101 -12.73 2.34 13.74
N LYS A 102 -13.85 1.62 13.56
CA LYS A 102 -15.16 1.89 14.20
C LYS A 102 -15.69 3.30 13.95
N MET A 103 -15.40 3.88 12.79
CA MET A 103 -15.92 5.20 12.41
C MET A 103 -17.44 5.16 12.21
N LYS A 104 -18.10 6.28 12.45
CA LYS A 104 -19.56 6.43 12.25
C LYS A 104 -19.93 6.27 10.78
N LYS A 105 -21.09 5.65 10.52
CA LYS A 105 -21.54 5.34 9.15
C LYS A 105 -21.58 6.57 8.23
N ALA A 106 -22.01 7.72 8.72
CA ALA A 106 -22.06 8.96 7.93
C ALA A 106 -20.67 9.43 7.52
N GLU A 107 -19.69 9.39 8.43
CA GLU A 107 -18.30 9.75 8.15
C GLU A 107 -17.63 8.77 7.15
N VAL A 108 -17.97 7.47 7.27
CA VAL A 108 -17.50 6.45 6.33
C VAL A 108 -18.03 6.75 4.93
N ASP A 109 -19.34 7.05 4.77
CA ASP A 109 -19.94 7.34 3.46
C ASP A 109 -19.32 8.59 2.84
N GLU A 110 -19.13 9.64 3.60
CA GLU A 110 -18.48 10.88 3.16
C GLU A 110 -17.06 10.62 2.65
N LYS A 111 -16.23 9.95 3.46
CA LYS A 111 -14.83 9.65 3.10
C LYS A 111 -14.73 8.73 1.88
N VAL A 112 -15.57 7.70 1.79
CA VAL A 112 -15.59 6.78 0.65
C VAL A 112 -15.95 7.51 -0.63
N ARG A 113 -16.98 8.35 -0.64
CA ARG A 113 -17.36 9.15 -1.83
C ARG A 113 -16.30 10.17 -2.21
N ALA A 114 -15.72 10.83 -1.21
CA ALA A 114 -14.65 11.80 -1.45
C ALA A 114 -13.42 11.15 -2.11
N ILE A 115 -12.97 10.00 -1.62
CA ILE A 115 -11.82 9.31 -2.21
C ILE A 115 -12.16 8.69 -3.55
N ALA A 116 -13.36 8.13 -3.73
CA ALA A 116 -13.82 7.57 -5.01
C ALA A 116 -13.76 8.61 -6.14
N LYS A 117 -14.21 9.85 -5.85
CA LYS A 117 -14.12 10.96 -6.80
C LYS A 117 -12.66 11.30 -7.16
N LYS A 118 -11.73 11.26 -6.19
CA LYS A 118 -10.31 11.54 -6.44
C LYS A 118 -9.63 10.51 -7.34
N VAL A 119 -10.10 9.25 -7.31
CA VAL A 119 -9.56 8.18 -8.15
C VAL A 119 -10.44 7.86 -9.36
N ASP A 120 -11.38 8.74 -9.70
CA ASP A 120 -12.27 8.63 -10.85
C ASP A 120 -13.09 7.32 -10.86
N LEU A 121 -13.75 7.03 -9.73
CA LEU A 121 -14.75 5.96 -9.58
C LEU A 121 -16.15 6.57 -9.42
N SER A 122 -17.09 6.14 -10.27
CA SER A 122 -18.47 6.62 -10.22
C SER A 122 -19.29 5.95 -9.11
N ASP A 123 -20.39 6.59 -8.73
CA ASP A 123 -21.36 6.02 -7.76
C ASP A 123 -21.96 4.69 -8.21
N GLU A 124 -22.08 4.46 -9.53
CA GLU A 124 -22.52 3.17 -10.08
C GLU A 124 -21.46 2.10 -9.88
N GLN A 125 -20.17 2.45 -10.06
CA GLN A 125 -19.07 1.52 -9.85
C GLN A 125 -18.94 1.15 -8.37
N LEU A 126 -19.21 2.06 -7.45
CA LEU A 126 -19.18 1.77 -6.01
C LEU A 126 -20.12 0.63 -5.60
N LYS A 127 -21.24 0.45 -6.32
CA LYS A 127 -22.23 -0.61 -6.05
C LYS A 127 -21.87 -1.98 -6.64
N LYS A 128 -20.92 -2.02 -7.57
CA LYS A 128 -20.52 -3.26 -8.28
C LYS A 128 -19.67 -4.17 -7.40
N ALA A 129 -19.69 -5.46 -7.70
CA ALA A 129 -18.69 -6.40 -7.23
C ALA A 129 -17.34 -6.09 -7.92
N VAL A 130 -16.23 -6.30 -7.23
CA VAL A 130 -14.89 -6.01 -7.80
C VAL A 130 -14.58 -6.85 -9.03
N SER A 131 -15.17 -8.05 -9.15
CA SER A 131 -15.04 -8.93 -10.32
C SER A 131 -15.66 -8.37 -11.60
N GLN A 132 -16.54 -7.37 -11.51
CA GLN A 132 -17.19 -6.70 -12.64
C GLN A 132 -16.35 -5.51 -13.16
N LEU A 133 -15.21 -5.24 -12.55
CA LEU A 133 -14.34 -4.13 -12.91
C LEU A 133 -13.17 -4.59 -13.78
N SER A 134 -12.71 -3.69 -14.68
CA SER A 134 -11.45 -3.88 -15.39
C SER A 134 -10.26 -3.85 -14.44
N GLY A 135 -9.10 -4.39 -14.84
CA GLY A 135 -7.88 -4.36 -14.02
C GLY A 135 -7.47 -2.96 -13.57
N GLY A 136 -7.54 -1.95 -14.46
CA GLY A 136 -7.27 -0.56 -14.09
C GLY A 136 -8.28 0.01 -13.08
N GLN A 137 -9.57 -0.36 -13.19
CA GLN A 137 -10.56 0.03 -12.19
C GLN A 137 -10.32 -0.66 -10.85
N GLN A 138 -9.96 -1.95 -10.84
CA GLN A 138 -9.58 -2.67 -9.61
C GLN A 138 -8.36 -2.04 -8.94
N GLN A 139 -7.38 -1.59 -9.71
CA GLN A 139 -6.24 -0.85 -9.19
C GLN A 139 -6.66 0.45 -8.52
N ARG A 140 -7.54 1.24 -9.13
CA ARG A 140 -8.10 2.47 -8.53
C ARG A 140 -8.82 2.18 -7.22
N VAL A 141 -9.56 1.08 -7.12
CA VAL A 141 -10.18 0.63 -5.87
C VAL A 141 -9.14 0.30 -4.80
N ALA A 142 -8.06 -0.39 -5.15
CA ALA A 142 -6.97 -0.71 -4.22
C ALA A 142 -6.27 0.55 -3.71
N ILE A 143 -6.01 1.51 -4.60
CA ILE A 143 -5.44 2.82 -4.24
C ILE A 143 -6.41 3.58 -3.32
N ALA A 144 -7.70 3.66 -3.67
CA ALA A 144 -8.70 4.31 -2.83
C ALA A 144 -8.79 3.69 -1.43
N ARG A 145 -8.77 2.34 -1.34
CA ARG A 145 -8.77 1.61 -0.06
C ARG A 145 -7.55 1.93 0.80
N ALA A 146 -6.38 2.09 0.18
CA ALA A 146 -5.16 2.45 0.90
C ALA A 146 -5.18 3.91 1.36
N LEU A 147 -5.74 4.82 0.55
CA LEU A 147 -5.74 6.27 0.81
C LEU A 147 -6.84 6.72 1.79
N VAL A 148 -7.99 6.03 1.82
CA VAL A 148 -9.17 6.48 2.58
C VAL A 148 -8.93 6.60 4.08
N THR A 149 -7.98 5.83 4.60
CA THR A 149 -7.59 5.86 6.02
C THR A 149 -6.61 6.98 6.36
N GLU A 150 -6.22 7.79 5.36
CA GLU A 150 -5.27 8.90 5.47
C GLU A 150 -3.94 8.48 6.11
N PRO A 151 -3.26 7.47 5.55
CA PRO A 151 -2.00 6.98 6.12
C PRO A 151 -0.90 8.02 5.97
N ALA A 152 0.08 8.00 6.88
CA ALA A 152 1.26 8.87 6.80
C ALA A 152 2.17 8.52 5.61
N ILE A 153 2.14 7.26 5.19
CA ILE A 153 2.99 6.70 4.13
C ILE A 153 2.17 5.74 3.29
N ILE A 154 2.42 5.73 1.98
CA ILE A 154 1.86 4.74 1.06
C ILE A 154 2.99 3.97 0.41
N CYS A 155 2.93 2.65 0.49
CA CYS A 155 3.80 1.72 -0.19
C CYS A 155 3.07 1.12 -1.39
N LEU A 156 3.69 1.16 -2.57
CA LEU A 156 3.14 0.57 -3.79
C LEU A 156 4.08 -0.56 -4.25
N ASP A 157 3.59 -1.80 -4.26
CA ASP A 157 4.35 -2.95 -4.72
C ASP A 157 4.03 -3.22 -6.20
N GLU A 158 4.94 -2.85 -7.09
CA GLU A 158 4.84 -2.95 -8.55
C GLU A 158 3.51 -2.43 -9.14
N PRO A 159 3.11 -1.18 -8.83
CA PRO A 159 1.79 -0.66 -9.19
C PRO A 159 1.53 -0.58 -10.70
N LEU A 160 2.59 -0.62 -11.51
CA LEU A 160 2.52 -0.48 -12.97
C LEU A 160 2.67 -1.81 -13.73
N SER A 161 2.86 -2.94 -13.04
CA SER A 161 3.11 -4.24 -13.67
C SER A 161 1.93 -4.74 -14.50
N ASN A 162 0.70 -4.40 -14.10
CA ASN A 162 -0.55 -4.84 -14.74
C ASN A 162 -1.19 -3.77 -15.62
N LEU A 163 -0.52 -2.62 -15.86
CA LEU A 163 -1.02 -1.57 -16.72
C LEU A 163 -0.62 -1.79 -18.17
N ASP A 164 -1.53 -1.47 -19.10
CA ASP A 164 -1.22 -1.36 -20.53
C ASP A 164 -0.03 -0.41 -20.75
N ALA A 165 0.82 -0.73 -21.73
CA ALA A 165 2.00 0.05 -22.07
C ALA A 165 1.67 1.55 -22.30
N LYS A 166 0.47 1.84 -22.83
CA LYS A 166 0.00 3.21 -23.08
C LYS A 166 -0.26 3.97 -21.77
N LEU A 167 -0.92 3.35 -20.81
CA LEU A 167 -1.22 3.97 -19.52
C LEU A 167 0.02 4.17 -18.66
N ARG A 168 1.05 3.29 -18.81
CA ARG A 168 2.36 3.48 -18.16
C ARG A 168 3.06 4.75 -18.61
N VAL A 169 2.92 5.12 -19.88
CA VAL A 169 3.53 6.34 -20.45
C VAL A 169 2.80 7.58 -19.93
N GLU A 170 1.47 7.56 -19.86
CA GLU A 170 0.66 8.68 -19.38
C GLU A 170 0.88 9.00 -17.89
N MET A 171 1.16 7.98 -17.07
CA MET A 171 1.44 8.16 -15.62
C MET A 171 2.89 8.58 -15.30
N ARG A 172 3.79 8.63 -16.30
CA ARG A 172 5.18 9.07 -16.12
C ARG A 172 5.40 10.57 -16.40
N ASN A 173 4.40 11.25 -16.92
CA ASN A 173 4.37 12.68 -17.19
C ASN A 173 3.51 13.39 -16.15
#